data_0771269b7a15ea0880b7bc59f9db7743
#
_entry.id   0771269b7a15ea0880b7bc59f9db7743
#
_cell.length_a   1.000
_cell.length_b   1.000
_cell.length_c   1.000
_cell.angle_alpha   90.00
_cell.angle_beta   90.00
_cell.angle_gamma   90.00
#
_symmetry.space_group_name_H-M   'P 1'
#
loop_
_entity.id
_entity.type
_entity.pdbx_description
1 polymer ?
#
loop_
_entity_poly.entity_id
_entity_poly.type
_entity_poly.pdbx_seq_one_letter_code
_entity_poly.pdbx_strand_id
1 'polypeptide(L)'
;VDLNSYAELAVRLANTAGGGGEDGDRLVNLDGLRALVADREHLNTGVTRNDLDALRALRSEFRAFFLACAAGDGEDAAAQLNALLIQHPVHPQLSGHDGQRWHVHYRESGSVA
;
A
#
# COMPACT_ATOMS: atom_id res chain seq x y z
N VAL A 1 6.15 -12.85 -7.97
CA VAL A 1 5.50 -11.70 -7.33
C VAL A 1 4.57 -11.02 -8.32
N ASP A 2 3.33 -10.85 -7.94
CA ASP A 2 2.37 -10.12 -8.76
C ASP A 2 2.43 -8.62 -8.43
N LEU A 3 3.33 -7.93 -9.10
CA LEU A 3 3.53 -6.50 -8.89
C LEU A 3 2.32 -5.67 -9.32
N ASN A 4 1.55 -6.15 -10.31
CA ASN A 4 0.34 -5.45 -10.74
C ASN A 4 -0.71 -5.42 -9.63
N SER A 5 -0.87 -6.52 -8.90
CA SER A 5 -1.80 -6.60 -7.78
C SER A 5 -1.42 -5.64 -6.65
N TYR A 6 -0.13 -5.52 -6.34
CA TYR A 6 0.34 -4.56 -5.32
C TYR A 6 0.19 -3.12 -5.78
N ALA A 7 0.45 -2.84 -7.05
CA ALA A 7 0.25 -1.50 -7.61
C ALA A 7 -1.23 -1.10 -7.55
N GLU A 8 -2.15 -2.00 -7.86
CA GLU A 8 -3.59 -1.75 -7.72
C GLU A 8 -3.97 -1.43 -6.27
N LEU A 9 -3.41 -2.15 -5.32
CA LEU A 9 -3.70 -1.90 -3.90
C LEU A 9 -3.23 -0.50 -3.48
N ALA A 10 -2.06 -0.07 -3.94
CA ALA A 10 -1.55 1.27 -3.68
C ALA A 10 -2.47 2.35 -4.26
N VAL A 11 -2.97 2.15 -5.48
CA VAL A 11 -3.91 3.08 -6.11
C VAL A 11 -5.24 3.11 -5.35
N ARG A 12 -5.77 1.96 -4.96
CA ARG A 12 -6.99 1.89 -4.15
C ARG A 12 -6.82 2.63 -2.84
N LEU A 13 -5.68 2.44 -2.17
CA LEU A 13 -5.39 3.14 -0.92
C LEU A 13 -5.39 4.67 -1.13
N ALA A 14 -4.70 5.15 -2.15
CA ALA A 14 -4.65 6.57 -2.46
C ALA A 14 -6.06 7.14 -2.73
N ASN A 15 -6.91 6.37 -3.41
CA ASN A 15 -8.25 6.80 -3.79
C ASN A 15 -9.26 6.76 -2.63
N THR A 16 -8.94 6.13 -1.50
CA THR A 16 -9.84 6.09 -0.34
C THR A 16 -10.06 7.45 0.29
N ALA A 17 -9.19 8.41 0.03
CA ALA A 17 -9.33 9.77 0.57
C ALA A 17 -10.58 10.51 0.02
N GLY A 18 -11.14 9.99 -1.07
CA GLY A 18 -12.29 10.61 -1.70
C GLY A 18 -11.95 11.86 -2.50
N GLY A 19 -12.88 12.28 -3.32
CA GLY A 19 -12.72 13.44 -4.19
C GLY A 19 -13.40 14.71 -3.69
N GLY A 20 -13.65 14.82 -2.39
CA GLY A 20 -14.33 15.96 -1.82
C GLY A 20 -15.84 15.99 -2.06
N GLY A 21 -16.44 14.87 -2.43
CA GLY A 21 -17.88 14.72 -2.60
C GLY A 21 -18.56 14.07 -1.39
N GLU A 22 -19.79 13.63 -1.60
CA GLU A 22 -20.59 12.95 -0.57
C GLU A 22 -19.95 11.67 -0.05
N ASP A 23 -19.11 11.04 -0.87
CA ASP A 23 -18.45 9.78 -0.53
C ASP A 23 -17.34 9.92 0.52
N GLY A 24 -16.83 11.14 0.73
CA GLY A 24 -15.86 11.43 1.77
C GLY A 24 -14.68 10.45 1.84
N ASP A 25 -14.05 10.42 3.01
CA ASP A 25 -12.95 9.50 3.28
C ASP A 25 -13.50 8.10 3.59
N ARG A 26 -13.09 7.09 2.84
CA ARG A 26 -13.54 5.70 3.00
C ARG A 26 -12.66 4.91 3.97
N LEU A 27 -11.56 5.47 4.44
CA LEU A 27 -10.62 4.81 5.35
C LEU A 27 -10.66 5.45 6.74
N VAL A 28 -11.87 5.58 7.30
CA VAL A 28 -12.07 6.23 8.59
C VAL A 28 -12.19 5.26 9.76
N ASN A 29 -12.46 3.98 9.48
CA ASN A 29 -12.65 2.95 10.49
C ASN A 29 -12.17 1.59 9.99
N LEU A 30 -12.22 0.58 10.87
CA LEU A 30 -11.78 -0.78 10.54
C LEU A 30 -12.62 -1.41 9.42
N ASP A 31 -13.90 -1.09 9.31
CA ASP A 31 -14.72 -1.61 8.22
C ASP A 31 -14.24 -1.10 6.87
N GLY A 32 -13.85 0.16 6.78
CA GLY A 32 -13.23 0.71 5.58
C GLY A 32 -11.91 0.03 5.23
N LEU A 33 -11.09 -0.26 6.23
CA LEU A 33 -9.84 -0.99 6.01
C LEU A 33 -10.09 -2.43 5.55
N ARG A 34 -11.03 -3.13 6.16
CA ARG A 34 -11.41 -4.48 5.73
C ARG A 34 -11.95 -4.50 4.30
N ALA A 35 -12.72 -3.49 3.92
CA ALA A 35 -13.22 -3.35 2.56
C ALA A 35 -12.07 -3.16 1.55
N LEU A 36 -11.05 -2.39 1.93
CA LEU A 36 -9.89 -2.15 1.07
C LEU A 36 -9.14 -3.44 0.75
N VAL A 37 -9.00 -4.34 1.73
CA VAL A 37 -8.24 -5.59 1.60
C VAL A 37 -9.16 -6.82 1.50
N ALA A 38 -10.42 -6.64 1.12
CA ALA A 38 -11.42 -7.70 1.12
C ALA A 38 -11.05 -8.87 0.19
N ASP A 39 -10.36 -8.60 -0.91
CA ASP A 39 -9.88 -9.60 -1.86
C ASP A 39 -8.56 -10.26 -1.45
N ARG A 40 -8.06 -9.97 -0.25
CA ARG A 40 -6.79 -10.47 0.27
C ARG A 40 -7.00 -11.05 1.66
N GLU A 41 -7.48 -12.29 1.72
CA GLU A 41 -7.86 -12.95 2.98
C GLU A 41 -6.75 -12.92 4.02
N HIS A 42 -5.50 -13.12 3.60
CA HIS A 42 -4.37 -13.14 4.51
C HIS A 42 -4.11 -11.79 5.19
N LEU A 43 -4.58 -10.69 4.62
CA LEU A 43 -4.49 -9.36 5.23
C LEU A 43 -5.75 -9.02 6.02
N ASN A 44 -6.90 -9.47 5.56
CA ASN A 44 -8.20 -9.11 6.13
C ASN A 44 -8.40 -9.64 7.55
N THR A 45 -7.81 -10.79 7.88
CA THR A 45 -8.05 -11.47 9.16
C THR A 45 -7.33 -10.84 10.35
N GLY A 46 -6.34 -10.01 10.13
CA GLY A 46 -5.49 -9.47 11.18
C GLY A 46 -5.44 -7.94 11.27
N VAL A 47 -6.39 -7.24 10.67
CA VAL A 47 -6.35 -5.77 10.67
C VAL A 47 -6.67 -5.19 12.05
N THR A 48 -5.89 -4.18 12.44
CA THR A 48 -5.98 -3.52 13.73
C THR A 48 -6.14 -2.01 13.55
N ARG A 49 -6.45 -1.32 14.65
CA ARG A 49 -6.50 0.14 14.66
C ARG A 49 -5.15 0.76 14.32
N ASN A 50 -4.05 0.14 14.76
CA ASN A 50 -2.71 0.61 14.40
C ASN A 50 -2.46 0.48 12.89
N ASP A 51 -2.95 -0.58 12.26
CA ASP A 51 -2.88 -0.73 10.81
C ASP A 51 -3.64 0.37 10.10
N LEU A 52 -4.83 0.72 10.59
CA LEU A 52 -5.62 1.81 10.03
C LEU A 52 -4.86 3.14 10.08
N ASP A 53 -4.28 3.47 11.23
CA ASP A 53 -3.52 4.70 11.40
C ASP A 53 -2.28 4.72 10.50
N ALA A 54 -1.55 3.60 10.42
CA ALA A 54 -0.38 3.47 9.57
C ALA A 54 -0.74 3.61 8.09
N LEU A 55 -1.84 3.01 7.65
CA LEU A 55 -2.27 3.11 6.27
C LEU A 55 -2.78 4.50 5.91
N ARG A 56 -3.41 5.20 6.83
CA ARG A 56 -3.80 6.60 6.60
C ARG A 56 -2.57 7.49 6.39
N ALA A 57 -1.51 7.28 7.18
CA ALA A 57 -0.24 7.99 6.99
C ALA A 57 0.41 7.63 5.65
N LEU A 58 0.46 6.34 5.32
CA LEU A 58 1.01 5.85 4.06
C LEU A 58 0.24 6.39 2.86
N ARG A 59 -1.08 6.48 2.98
CA ARG A 59 -1.95 7.05 1.94
C ARG A 59 -1.53 8.47 1.59
N SER A 60 -1.25 9.29 2.57
CA SER A 60 -0.83 10.68 2.33
C SER A 60 0.48 10.73 1.54
N GLU A 61 1.42 9.85 1.85
CA GLU A 61 2.69 9.75 1.13
C GLU A 61 2.49 9.25 -0.32
N PHE A 62 1.64 8.27 -0.53
CA PHE A 62 1.30 7.79 -1.86
C PHE A 62 0.64 8.87 -2.71
N ARG A 63 -0.27 9.64 -2.11
CA ARG A 63 -0.92 10.74 -2.84
C ARG A 63 0.10 11.80 -3.26
N ALA A 64 1.04 12.16 -2.40
CA ALA A 64 2.10 13.09 -2.74
C ALA A 64 2.95 12.57 -3.91
N PHE A 65 3.30 11.29 -3.89
CA PHE A 65 4.03 10.64 -4.98
C PHE A 65 3.24 10.66 -6.29
N PHE A 66 1.97 10.25 -6.26
CA PHE A 66 1.14 10.23 -7.47
C PHE A 66 0.90 11.62 -8.03
N LEU A 67 0.75 12.62 -7.19
CA LEU A 67 0.59 14.01 -7.64
C LEU A 67 1.87 14.53 -8.30
N ALA A 68 3.03 14.18 -7.77
CA ALA A 68 4.31 14.52 -8.40
C ALA A 68 4.46 13.86 -9.76
N CYS A 69 4.07 12.60 -9.90
CA CYS A 69 4.05 11.90 -11.18
C CYS A 69 3.11 12.58 -12.18
N ALA A 70 1.91 12.93 -11.75
CA ALA A 70 0.91 13.57 -12.60
C ALA A 70 1.34 14.97 -13.06
N ALA A 71 2.11 15.67 -12.22
CA ALA A 71 2.66 16.99 -12.57
C ALA A 71 3.88 16.89 -13.51
N GLY A 72 4.37 15.69 -13.78
CA GLY A 72 5.56 15.47 -14.61
C GLY A 72 6.87 15.83 -13.90
N ASP A 73 6.85 15.95 -12.58
CA ASP A 73 8.03 16.26 -11.78
C ASP A 73 8.74 14.97 -11.36
N GLY A 74 9.59 14.46 -12.25
CA GLY A 74 10.29 13.21 -12.02
C GLY A 74 11.27 13.24 -10.85
N GLU A 75 11.90 14.39 -10.59
CA GLU A 75 12.82 14.52 -9.45
C GLU A 75 12.06 14.45 -8.12
N ASP A 76 10.95 15.17 -8.01
CA ASP A 76 10.11 15.13 -6.81
C ASP A 76 9.49 13.74 -6.62
N ALA A 77 8.99 13.12 -7.69
CA ALA A 77 8.46 11.77 -7.63
C ALA A 77 9.51 10.77 -7.11
N ALA A 78 10.72 10.84 -7.62
CA ALA A 78 11.83 9.99 -7.18
C ALA A 78 12.16 10.22 -5.70
N ALA A 79 12.20 11.47 -5.27
CA ALA A 79 12.46 11.82 -3.87
C ALA A 79 11.38 11.28 -2.94
N GLN A 80 10.11 11.39 -3.33
CA GLN A 80 8.97 10.84 -2.58
C GLN A 80 9.06 9.32 -2.47
N LEU A 81 9.36 8.65 -3.58
CA LEU A 81 9.47 7.19 -3.59
C LEU A 81 10.65 6.71 -2.74
N ASN A 82 11.79 7.37 -2.83
CA ASN A 82 12.96 7.03 -2.02
C ASN A 82 12.68 7.21 -0.52
N ALA A 83 11.97 8.26 -0.14
CA ALA A 83 11.55 8.46 1.24
C ALA A 83 10.64 7.31 1.74
N LEU A 84 9.70 6.86 0.90
CA LEU A 84 8.86 5.71 1.21
C LEU A 84 9.69 4.44 1.41
N LEU A 85 10.65 4.18 0.54
CA LEU A 85 11.50 2.99 0.63
C LEU A 85 12.37 2.98 1.88
N ILE A 86 12.80 4.16 2.34
CA ILE A 86 13.56 4.29 3.59
C ILE A 86 12.68 4.04 4.81
N GLN A 87 11.45 4.56 4.80
CA GLN A 87 10.52 4.42 5.92
C GLN A 87 9.90 3.02 5.99
N HIS A 88 9.79 2.34 4.85
CA HIS A 88 9.17 1.02 4.75
C HIS A 88 10.12 0.04 4.08
N PRO A 89 11.22 -0.34 4.75
CA PRO A 89 12.21 -1.20 4.14
C PRO A 89 11.64 -2.58 3.83
N VAL A 90 11.96 -3.08 2.65
CA VAL A 90 11.59 -4.43 2.21
C VAL A 90 12.84 -5.25 2.03
N HIS A 91 12.75 -6.55 2.35
CA HIS A 91 13.87 -7.47 2.25
C HIS A 91 13.56 -8.49 1.15
N PRO A 92 14.24 -8.44 -0.01
CA PRO A 92 14.04 -9.46 -1.02
C PRO A 92 14.53 -10.81 -0.52
N GLN A 93 13.75 -11.85 -0.71
CA GLN A 93 14.07 -13.21 -0.32
C GLN A 93 13.68 -14.18 -1.42
N LEU A 94 14.50 -15.21 -1.62
CA LEU A 94 14.12 -16.31 -2.50
C LEU A 94 13.21 -17.28 -1.75
N SER A 95 12.14 -17.69 -2.41
CA SER A 95 11.20 -18.65 -1.89
C SER A 95 10.86 -19.69 -2.95
N GLY A 96 10.85 -20.96 -2.57
CA GLY A 96 10.56 -22.08 -3.46
C GLY A 96 9.61 -23.09 -2.83
N HIS A 97 8.61 -22.61 -2.07
CA HIS A 97 7.67 -23.47 -1.37
C HIS A 97 6.59 -24.05 -2.29
N ASP A 98 5.93 -25.10 -1.82
CA ASP A 98 4.75 -25.71 -2.46
C ASP A 98 4.97 -26.17 -3.90
N GLY A 99 6.17 -26.65 -4.23
CA GLY A 99 6.50 -27.13 -5.57
C GLY A 99 6.59 -26.03 -6.62
N GLN A 100 6.52 -24.80 -6.22
CA GLN A 100 6.64 -23.66 -7.13
C GLN A 100 8.11 -23.39 -7.46
N ARG A 101 8.33 -22.70 -8.58
CA ARG A 101 9.66 -22.25 -8.94
C ARG A 101 10.20 -21.26 -7.92
N TRP A 102 11.51 -21.20 -7.79
CA TRP A 102 12.16 -20.17 -7.02
C TRP A 102 11.73 -18.79 -7.52
N HIS A 103 11.31 -17.94 -6.59
CA HIS A 103 10.88 -16.58 -6.91
C HIS A 103 11.29 -15.64 -5.78
N VAL A 104 11.33 -14.36 -6.08
CA VAL A 104 11.70 -13.33 -5.10
C VAL A 104 10.45 -12.85 -4.37
N HIS A 105 10.49 -12.90 -3.04
CA HIS A 105 9.51 -12.25 -2.17
C HIS A 105 10.14 -11.00 -1.56
N TYR A 106 9.36 -9.95 -1.50
CA TYR A 106 9.71 -8.74 -0.78
C TYR A 106 8.96 -8.77 0.54
N ARG A 107 9.71 -9.04 1.62
CA ARG A 107 9.09 -9.17 2.93
C ARG A 107 9.38 -7.95 3.79
N GLU A 108 8.35 -7.52 4.45
CA GLU A 108 8.40 -6.64 5.58
C GLU A 108 7.87 -7.41 6.79
N SER A 109 7.88 -6.81 7.97
CA SER A 109 7.59 -7.46 9.25
C SER A 109 6.11 -7.81 9.47
N GLY A 110 5.42 -8.43 8.56
CA GLY A 110 4.09 -9.01 8.77
C GLY A 110 2.92 -8.04 8.97
N SER A 111 3.13 -6.73 8.86
CA SER A 111 2.07 -5.72 8.91
C SER A 111 1.39 -5.57 7.55
N VAL A 112 0.10 -5.16 7.56
CA VAL A 112 -0.62 -4.84 6.33
C VAL A 112 -0.07 -3.56 5.68
N ALA A 113 0.43 -2.65 6.46
CA ALA A 113 1.07 -1.44 5.96
C ALA A 113 2.49 -1.74 5.47
#